data_29d3192b4e3fad33853a072658a23d89
#
_entry.id   29d3192b4e3fad33853a072658a23d89
#
_cell.length_a   1.000
_cell.length_b   1.000
_cell.length_c   1.000
_cell.angle_alpha   90.00
_cell.angle_beta   90.00
_cell.angle_gamma   90.00
#
_symmetry.space_group_name_H-M   'P 1'
#
loop_
_entity.id
_entity.type
_entity.pdbx_description
1 polymer ?
#
loop_
_entity_poly.entity_id
_entity_poly.type
_entity_poly.pdbx_seq_one_letter_code
_entity_poly.pdbx_strand_id
1 'polypeptide(L)'
;MSENNLHILLVDDDDKIRELLKTFLVDNKYLVSTASNAAEAKEVLKYITFDLLVIDIMMPGQNGYELTKEIREKSLIPIIHLTAMWETEDRVHGLEIGADDYLGKPFEPKELLLRINNILNKTSIKKETKQIQLDNIIVDL
;
A
#
# COMPACT_ATOMS: atom_id res chain seq x y z
N MET A 1 17.40 10.18 -12.10
CA MET A 1 17.27 9.61 -11.34
C MET A 1 16.15 9.29 -10.94
N SER A 2 15.62 8.91 -11.06
CA SER A 2 14.54 8.79 -10.76
C SER A 2 14.21 7.81 -9.96
N GLU A 3 14.93 7.50 -9.20
CA GLU A 3 14.61 6.59 -8.49
C GLU A 3 13.53 6.80 -7.68
N ASN A 4 12.75 5.89 -7.43
CA ASN A 4 11.74 5.99 -6.54
C ASN A 4 12.30 5.84 -5.21
N ASN A 5 12.24 6.81 -4.43
CA ASN A 5 12.51 6.71 -3.02
C ASN A 5 11.23 6.42 -2.25
N LEU A 6 10.21 5.98 -2.96
CA LEU A 6 8.92 5.66 -2.35
C LEU A 6 9.01 4.37 -1.55
N HIS A 7 8.44 4.38 -0.37
CA HIS A 7 8.59 3.30 0.60
C HIS A 7 7.28 2.56 0.79
N ILE A 8 7.33 1.24 0.60
CA ILE A 8 6.17 0.36 0.72
C ILE A 8 6.34 -0.52 1.95
N LEU A 9 5.28 -0.66 2.73
CA LEU A 9 5.23 -1.65 3.80
C LEU A 9 4.42 -2.83 3.31
N LEU A 10 5.01 -4.01 3.34
CA LEU A 10 4.38 -5.25 2.90
C LEU A 10 4.06 -6.10 4.13
N VAL A 11 2.79 -6.35 4.36
CA VAL A 11 2.33 -7.11 5.53
C VAL A 11 1.70 -8.42 5.07
N ASP A 12 2.36 -9.52 5.34
CA ASP A 12 1.89 -10.85 4.94
C ASP A 12 2.54 -11.89 5.86
N ASP A 13 1.76 -12.83 6.36
CA ASP A 13 2.28 -13.83 7.26
C ASP A 13 3.01 -14.97 6.55
N ASP A 14 2.89 -15.06 5.23
CA ASP A 14 3.59 -16.08 4.46
C ASP A 14 5.00 -15.62 4.15
N ASP A 15 5.98 -16.26 4.75
CA ASP A 15 7.39 -15.86 4.60
C ASP A 15 7.87 -15.91 3.16
N LYS A 16 7.44 -16.92 2.40
CA LYS A 16 7.90 -17.08 1.01
C LYS A 16 7.34 -16.00 0.12
N ILE A 17 6.06 -15.72 0.25
CA ILE A 17 5.42 -14.66 -0.54
C ILE A 17 6.02 -13.32 -0.18
N ARG A 18 6.21 -13.07 1.11
CA ARG A 18 6.76 -11.81 1.59
C ARG A 18 8.16 -11.56 1.01
N GLU A 19 9.03 -12.59 1.04
CA GLU A 19 10.38 -12.44 0.50
C GLU A 19 10.38 -12.28 -1.01
N LEU A 20 9.56 -13.05 -1.71
CA LEU A 20 9.45 -12.95 -3.15
C LEU A 20 9.02 -11.54 -3.57
N LEU A 21 7.97 -11.04 -2.95
CA LEU A 21 7.43 -9.71 -3.30
C LEU A 21 8.40 -8.61 -2.91
N LYS A 22 9.07 -8.74 -1.76
CA LYS A 22 10.07 -7.75 -1.36
C LYS A 22 11.17 -7.65 -2.39
N THR A 23 11.74 -8.79 -2.79
CA THR A 23 12.82 -8.82 -3.78
C THR A 23 12.37 -8.19 -5.09
N PHE A 24 11.18 -8.57 -5.55
CA PHE A 24 10.65 -8.08 -6.81
C PHE A 24 10.45 -6.55 -6.78
N LEU A 25 9.88 -6.04 -5.69
CA LEU A 25 9.62 -4.60 -5.59
C LEU A 25 10.91 -3.80 -5.41
N VAL A 26 11.88 -4.32 -4.67
CA VAL A 26 13.18 -3.67 -4.53
C VAL A 26 13.87 -3.60 -5.89
N ASP A 27 13.80 -4.69 -6.68
CA ASP A 27 14.39 -4.69 -8.02
C ASP A 27 13.71 -3.65 -8.93
N ASN A 28 12.49 -3.26 -8.61
CA ASN A 28 11.77 -2.26 -9.37
C ASN A 28 11.83 -0.87 -8.71
N LYS A 29 12.87 -0.66 -7.90
CA LYS A 29 13.25 0.66 -7.39
C LYS A 29 12.42 1.21 -6.25
N TYR A 30 11.71 0.34 -5.54
CA TYR A 30 11.01 0.76 -4.32
C TYR A 30 11.85 0.43 -3.09
N LEU A 31 11.69 1.21 -2.04
CA LEU A 31 12.17 0.84 -0.73
C LEU A 31 11.07 -0.02 -0.11
N VAL A 32 11.43 -1.14 0.49
CA VAL A 32 10.42 -2.07 1.03
C VAL A 32 10.77 -2.49 2.45
N SER A 33 9.84 -2.31 3.35
CA SER A 33 9.92 -2.89 4.69
C SER A 33 8.83 -3.94 4.79
N THR A 34 9.00 -4.89 5.67
CA THR A 34 8.04 -5.99 5.79
C THR A 34 7.58 -6.17 7.23
N ALA A 35 6.42 -6.77 7.39
CA ALA A 35 5.89 -7.18 8.68
C ALA A 35 5.17 -8.50 8.49
N SER A 36 5.25 -9.38 9.47
CA SER A 36 4.65 -10.71 9.36
C SER A 36 3.25 -10.77 9.96
N ASN A 37 2.82 -9.73 10.64
CA ASN A 37 1.48 -9.68 11.22
C ASN A 37 1.11 -8.23 11.54
N ALA A 38 -0.12 -8.03 11.98
CA ALA A 38 -0.63 -6.68 12.26
C ALA A 38 0.12 -5.99 13.39
N ALA A 39 0.50 -6.73 14.42
CA ALA A 39 1.23 -6.14 15.55
C ALA A 39 2.58 -5.58 15.11
N GLU A 40 3.32 -6.34 14.30
CA GLU A 40 4.58 -5.85 13.74
C GLU A 40 4.36 -4.64 12.84
N ALA A 41 3.31 -4.68 12.01
CA ALA A 41 3.00 -3.57 11.13
C ALA A 41 2.75 -2.29 11.92
N LYS A 42 1.97 -2.39 12.98
CA LYS A 42 1.66 -1.22 13.82
C LYS A 42 2.91 -0.67 14.50
N GLU A 43 3.81 -1.57 14.91
CA GLU A 43 5.06 -1.15 15.53
C GLU A 43 5.93 -0.37 14.55
N VAL A 44 6.08 -0.89 13.33
CA VAL A 44 6.88 -0.24 12.29
C VAL A 44 6.27 1.11 11.90
N LEU A 45 4.95 1.18 11.83
CA LEU A 45 4.25 2.41 11.46
C LEU A 45 4.43 3.55 12.47
N LYS A 46 4.81 3.23 13.71
CA LYS A 46 5.10 4.27 14.69
C LYS A 46 6.35 5.05 14.36
N TYR A 47 7.31 4.43 13.68
CA TYR A 47 8.62 5.01 13.48
C TYR A 47 8.98 5.35 12.05
N ILE A 48 8.27 4.78 11.08
CA ILE A 48 8.60 4.94 9.67
C ILE A 48 7.36 5.41 8.91
N THR A 49 7.55 6.40 8.04
CA THR A 49 6.49 6.88 7.17
C THR A 49 6.55 6.12 5.85
N PHE A 50 5.42 5.62 5.40
CA PHE A 50 5.35 4.87 4.15
C PHE A 50 4.47 5.60 3.14
N ASP A 51 4.65 5.28 1.87
CA ASP A 51 3.87 5.86 0.79
C ASP A 51 2.70 4.97 0.39
N LEU A 52 2.79 3.68 0.69
CA LEU A 52 1.74 2.73 0.36
C LEU A 52 1.89 1.48 1.22
N LEU A 53 0.77 0.88 1.59
CA LEU A 53 0.76 -0.37 2.33
C LEU A 53 0.15 -1.47 1.47
N VAL A 54 0.75 -2.66 1.53
CA VAL A 54 0.18 -3.87 0.92
C VAL A 54 -0.11 -4.81 2.07
N ILE A 55 -1.37 -5.14 2.29
CA ILE A 55 -1.81 -5.88 3.47
C ILE A 55 -2.56 -7.14 3.09
N ASP A 56 -2.04 -8.29 3.54
CA ASP A 56 -2.75 -9.55 3.40
C ASP A 56 -3.93 -9.57 4.38
N ILE A 57 -5.09 -9.94 3.90
CA ILE A 57 -6.29 -9.96 4.73
C ILE A 57 -6.28 -11.11 5.70
N MET A 58 -5.85 -12.30 5.26
CA MET A 58 -5.95 -13.48 6.10
C MET A 58 -4.66 -13.71 6.86
N MET A 59 -4.59 -13.15 8.06
CA MET A 59 -3.46 -13.31 8.94
C MET A 59 -3.92 -13.76 10.31
N PRO A 60 -3.13 -14.56 11.04
CA PRO A 60 -3.45 -14.93 12.41
C PRO A 60 -3.47 -13.69 13.30
N GLY A 61 -4.31 -13.72 14.32
CA GLY A 61 -4.46 -12.57 15.20
C GLY A 61 -5.36 -11.54 14.56
N GLN A 62 -4.93 -10.28 14.53
CA GLN A 62 -5.71 -9.23 13.89
C GLN A 62 -5.59 -9.40 12.36
N ASN A 63 -6.72 -9.46 11.66
CA ASN A 63 -6.70 -9.63 10.21
C ASN A 63 -6.48 -8.29 9.50
N GLY A 64 -6.32 -8.35 8.17
CA GLY A 64 -6.04 -7.16 7.38
C GLY A 64 -7.15 -6.13 7.36
N TYR A 65 -8.39 -6.55 7.48
CA TYR A 65 -9.52 -5.61 7.55
C TYR A 65 -9.45 -4.77 8.82
N GLU A 66 -9.21 -5.43 9.94
CA GLU A 66 -9.11 -4.75 11.23
C GLU A 66 -7.92 -3.80 11.27
N LEU A 67 -6.80 -4.23 10.72
CA LEU A 67 -5.61 -3.38 10.63
C LEU A 67 -5.89 -2.15 9.77
N THR A 68 -6.54 -2.33 8.62
CA THR A 68 -6.89 -1.22 7.74
C THR A 68 -7.80 -0.22 8.46
N LYS A 69 -8.78 -0.74 9.19
CA LYS A 69 -9.71 0.12 9.91
C LYS A 69 -8.99 0.99 10.92
N GLU A 70 -8.05 0.40 11.67
CA GLU A 70 -7.25 1.17 12.62
C GLU A 70 -6.38 2.21 11.94
N ILE A 71 -5.76 1.86 10.82
CA ILE A 71 -4.92 2.79 10.09
C ILE A 71 -5.75 3.97 9.58
N ARG A 72 -6.96 3.68 9.10
CA ARG A 72 -7.83 4.72 8.55
C ARG A 72 -8.33 5.71 9.59
N GLU A 73 -8.24 5.39 10.87
CA GLU A 73 -8.56 6.34 11.92
C GLU A 73 -7.58 7.50 11.95
N LYS A 74 -6.35 7.29 11.43
CA LYS A 74 -5.30 8.28 11.53
C LYS A 74 -4.69 8.70 10.20
N SER A 75 -4.94 7.96 9.13
CA SER A 75 -4.19 8.17 7.90
C SER A 75 -5.00 7.82 6.66
N LEU A 76 -4.73 8.53 5.56
CA LEU A 76 -5.32 8.24 4.26
C LEU A 76 -4.29 7.60 3.33
N ILE A 77 -3.24 7.01 3.90
CA ILE A 77 -2.20 6.36 3.11
C ILE A 77 -2.81 5.29 2.20
N PRO A 78 -2.38 5.21 0.93
CA PRO A 78 -2.91 4.18 0.03
C PRO A 78 -2.71 2.77 0.56
N ILE A 79 -3.72 1.92 0.41
CA ILE A 79 -3.67 0.54 0.88
C ILE A 79 -4.19 -0.39 -0.21
N ILE A 80 -3.43 -1.44 -0.52
CA ILE A 80 -3.85 -2.52 -1.39
C ILE A 80 -4.02 -3.77 -0.54
N HIS A 81 -5.18 -4.41 -0.66
CA HIS A 81 -5.42 -5.68 0.03
C HIS A 81 -5.03 -6.86 -0.86
N LEU A 82 -4.33 -7.84 -0.27
CA LEU A 82 -4.05 -9.10 -0.93
C LEU A 82 -4.83 -10.18 -0.19
N THR A 83 -5.46 -11.10 -0.92
CA THR A 83 -6.20 -12.14 -0.23
C THR A 83 -6.61 -13.28 -1.15
N ALA A 84 -6.71 -14.49 -0.56
CA ALA A 84 -7.33 -15.61 -1.25
C ALA A 84 -8.86 -15.48 -1.25
N MET A 85 -9.41 -14.52 -0.45
CA MET A 85 -10.84 -14.27 -0.41
C MET A 85 -11.16 -13.19 -1.41
N TRP A 86 -11.45 -13.54 -2.64
CA TRP A 86 -11.65 -12.54 -3.69
C TRP A 86 -13.04 -12.54 -4.30
N GLU A 87 -14.01 -13.04 -3.60
CA GLU A 87 -15.38 -12.94 -4.07
C GLU A 87 -15.87 -11.50 -3.98
N THR A 88 -16.90 -11.18 -4.74
CA THR A 88 -17.41 -9.82 -4.83
C THR A 88 -17.69 -9.19 -3.47
N GLU A 89 -18.34 -9.95 -2.58
CA GLU A 89 -18.69 -9.43 -1.26
C GLU A 89 -17.47 -9.05 -0.45
N ASP A 90 -16.41 -9.86 -0.53
CA ASP A 90 -15.17 -9.58 0.20
C ASP A 90 -14.49 -8.34 -0.35
N ARG A 91 -14.49 -8.16 -1.67
CA ARG A 91 -13.89 -6.99 -2.28
C ARG A 91 -14.64 -5.72 -1.89
N VAL A 92 -15.97 -5.78 -1.92
CA VAL A 92 -16.79 -4.64 -1.54
C VAL A 92 -16.52 -4.27 -0.09
N HIS A 93 -16.47 -5.26 0.80
CA HIS A 93 -16.19 -5.02 2.20
C HIS A 93 -14.85 -4.32 2.41
N GLY A 94 -13.81 -4.80 1.72
CA GLY A 94 -12.47 -4.19 1.82
C GLY A 94 -12.47 -2.74 1.37
N LEU A 95 -13.14 -2.46 0.26
CA LEU A 95 -13.21 -1.11 -0.27
C LEU A 95 -14.03 -0.19 0.65
N GLU A 96 -15.10 -0.71 1.24
CA GLU A 96 -15.90 0.07 2.19
C GLU A 96 -15.11 0.45 3.43
N ILE A 97 -14.21 -0.43 3.88
CA ILE A 97 -13.36 -0.15 5.03
C ILE A 97 -12.31 0.89 4.69
N GLY A 98 -11.98 1.05 3.42
CA GLY A 98 -11.06 2.10 3.01
C GLY A 98 -9.84 1.64 2.23
N ALA A 99 -9.82 0.42 1.72
CA ALA A 99 -8.74 -0.01 0.84
C ALA A 99 -8.88 0.68 -0.50
N ASP A 100 -7.75 0.99 -1.13
CA ASP A 100 -7.74 1.64 -2.43
C ASP A 100 -7.79 0.65 -3.57
N ASP A 101 -7.38 -0.57 -3.34
CA ASP A 101 -7.41 -1.62 -4.36
C ASP A 101 -7.39 -2.99 -3.67
N TYR A 102 -7.63 -4.02 -4.46
CA TYR A 102 -7.81 -5.36 -3.95
C TYR A 102 -7.28 -6.34 -5.00
N LEU A 103 -6.40 -7.25 -4.59
CA LEU A 103 -5.80 -8.21 -5.51
C LEU A 103 -5.96 -9.62 -4.98
N GLY A 104 -6.63 -10.48 -5.73
CA GLY A 104 -6.87 -11.87 -5.33
C GLY A 104 -5.67 -12.76 -5.56
N LYS A 105 -5.40 -13.66 -4.63
CA LYS A 105 -4.37 -14.68 -4.78
C LYS A 105 -4.97 -15.87 -5.52
N PRO A 106 -4.24 -16.53 -6.41
CA PRO A 106 -2.87 -16.23 -6.79
C PRO A 106 -2.78 -15.10 -7.80
N PHE A 107 -1.67 -14.36 -7.79
CA PHE A 107 -1.47 -13.27 -8.73
C PHE A 107 -0.01 -13.26 -9.16
N GLU A 108 0.27 -12.57 -10.27
CA GLU A 108 1.64 -12.39 -10.70
C GLU A 108 2.23 -11.17 -10.00
N PRO A 109 3.48 -11.21 -9.55
CA PRO A 109 4.10 -10.05 -8.91
C PRO A 109 4.02 -8.79 -9.77
N LYS A 110 4.09 -8.95 -11.10
CA LYS A 110 3.97 -7.80 -12.00
C LYS A 110 2.59 -7.15 -11.91
N GLU A 111 1.55 -7.91 -11.64
CA GLU A 111 0.21 -7.36 -11.48
C GLU A 111 0.15 -6.44 -10.26
N LEU A 112 0.75 -6.87 -9.15
CA LEU A 112 0.83 -6.02 -7.96
C LEU A 112 1.64 -4.77 -8.27
N LEU A 113 2.76 -4.89 -8.96
CA LEU A 113 3.60 -3.76 -9.32
C LEU A 113 2.81 -2.73 -10.13
N LEU A 114 2.03 -3.18 -11.10
CA LEU A 114 1.25 -2.26 -11.92
C LEU A 114 0.21 -1.51 -11.10
N ARG A 115 -0.42 -2.17 -10.14
CA ARG A 115 -1.39 -1.51 -9.27
C ARG A 115 -0.73 -0.50 -8.35
N ILE A 116 0.44 -0.85 -7.81
CA ILE A 116 1.22 0.07 -6.98
C ILE A 116 1.59 1.30 -7.79
N ASN A 117 2.13 1.10 -8.99
CA ASN A 117 2.54 2.20 -9.86
C ASN A 117 1.36 3.11 -10.19
N ASN A 118 0.20 2.52 -10.50
CA ASN A 118 -0.98 3.31 -10.80
C ASN A 118 -1.39 4.20 -9.65
N ILE A 119 -1.42 3.65 -8.46
CA ILE A 119 -1.85 4.41 -7.28
C ILE A 119 -0.85 5.52 -6.97
N LEU A 120 0.44 5.20 -6.96
CA LEU A 120 1.47 6.17 -6.61
C LEU A 120 1.63 7.25 -7.67
N ASN A 121 1.47 6.90 -8.94
CA ASN A 121 1.52 7.89 -10.02
C ASN A 121 0.37 8.88 -9.90
N LYS A 122 -0.83 8.40 -9.62
CA LYS A 122 -1.98 9.28 -9.44
C LYS A 122 -1.76 10.23 -8.26
N THR A 123 -1.22 9.71 -7.17
CA THR A 123 -0.94 10.52 -5.99
C THR A 123 0.11 11.58 -6.31
N SER A 124 1.16 11.20 -7.02
CA SER A 124 2.22 12.13 -7.41
C SER A 124 1.69 13.22 -8.34
N ILE A 125 0.87 12.85 -9.32
CA ILE A 125 0.28 13.81 -10.25
C ILE A 125 -0.58 14.81 -9.49
N LYS A 126 -1.39 14.36 -8.55
CA LYS A 126 -2.24 15.25 -7.75
C LYS A 126 -1.39 16.23 -6.94
N LYS A 127 -0.30 15.76 -6.34
CA LYS A 127 0.58 16.62 -5.57
C LYS A 127 1.24 17.66 -6.47
N GLU A 128 1.72 17.26 -7.63
CA GLU A 128 2.33 18.16 -8.58
C GLU A 128 1.34 19.22 -9.06
N THR A 129 0.13 18.82 -9.37
CA THR A 129 -0.91 19.74 -9.82
C THR A 129 -1.21 20.79 -8.75
N LYS A 130 -1.34 20.36 -7.50
CA LYS A 130 -1.59 21.30 -6.42
C LYS A 130 -0.44 22.29 -6.26
N GLN A 131 0.79 21.81 -6.35
CA GLN A 131 1.96 22.66 -6.22
C GLN A 131 2.03 23.69 -7.32
N ILE A 132 1.75 23.30 -8.56
CA ILE A 132 1.74 24.21 -9.68
C ILE A 132 0.68 25.30 -9.51
N GLN A 133 -0.50 24.94 -9.03
CA GLN A 133 -1.56 25.90 -8.80
C GLN A 133 -1.17 26.91 -7.73
N LEU A 134 -0.52 26.47 -6.66
CA LEU A 134 -0.06 27.36 -5.62
C LEU A 134 1.02 28.29 -6.11
N ASP A 135 1.94 27.78 -6.92
CA ASP A 135 3.01 28.59 -7.47
C ASP A 135 2.45 29.66 -8.40
N ASN A 136 1.46 29.33 -9.21
CA ASN A 136 0.82 30.27 -10.11
C ASN A 136 0.12 31.40 -9.33
N ILE A 137 -0.53 31.06 -8.25
CA ILE A 137 -1.19 32.06 -7.40
C ILE A 137 -0.16 33.03 -6.83
N ILE A 138 0.97 32.51 -6.38
CA ILE A 138 2.03 33.34 -5.83
C ILE A 138 2.61 34.27 -6.90
N VAL A 139 2.81 33.74 -8.10
CA VAL A 139 3.39 34.51 -9.20
C VAL A 139 2.45 35.62 -9.65
N ASP A 140 1.15 35.37 -9.61
CA ASP A 140 0.18 36.36 -10.04
C ASP A 140 0.04 37.53 -9.07
N LEU A 141 0.55 37.38 -7.88
CA LEU A 141 0.52 38.47 -6.93
C LEU A 141 1.61 39.48 -7.23
#